data_e552053938d4b30b0b0f8d57763cbbc9
#
_entry.id   e552053938d4b30b0b0f8d57763cbbc9
#
_cell.length_a   1.000
_cell.length_b   1.000
_cell.length_c   1.000
_cell.angle_alpha   90.00
_cell.angle_beta   90.00
_cell.angle_gamma   90.00
#
_symmetry.space_group_name_H-M   'P 1'
#
loop_
_entity.id
_entity.type
_entity.pdbx_description
1 polymer ?
#
loop_
_entity_poly.entity_id
_entity_poly.type
_entity_poly.pdbx_seq_one_letter_code
_entity_poly.pdbx_strand_id
1 'polypeptide(L)'
;MTGAIDYRHVSILWASPEHAPELAQLHAGLYAKAWDADAFLRLLSHPGSTSFLARVGTPPQTAGFIVSQLAADEAEILTLGVRKDSQRHGIARRLVEATARAAKKAEVRRLFLEVGQGNVAAIGLYTGLGFKEVGRRKGYYEHPGAAPEDALVLALAL
;
A
#
# COMPACT_ATOMS: atom_id res chain seq x y z
N MET A 1 28.15 11.18 -6.67
CA MET A 1 27.44 12.16 -5.84
C MET A 1 25.94 12.04 -6.10
N THR A 2 25.18 11.66 -5.09
CA THR A 2 23.72 11.61 -5.22
C THR A 2 23.18 13.03 -4.97
N GLY A 3 22.67 13.67 -6.02
CA GLY A 3 21.94 14.93 -5.88
C GLY A 3 20.64 14.72 -5.11
N ALA A 4 20.02 15.81 -4.65
CA ALA A 4 18.70 15.74 -4.03
C ALA A 4 17.69 15.12 -4.98
N ILE A 5 16.83 14.25 -4.47
CA ILE A 5 15.79 13.60 -5.25
C ILE A 5 14.72 14.63 -5.63
N ASP A 6 14.37 14.66 -6.92
CA ASP A 6 13.29 15.52 -7.40
C ASP A 6 11.97 14.75 -7.38
N TYR A 7 11.17 15.00 -6.34
CA TYR A 7 9.88 14.33 -6.15
C TYR A 7 8.77 14.85 -7.08
N ARG A 8 9.05 15.82 -7.94
CA ARG A 8 8.12 16.20 -9.02
C ARG A 8 8.07 15.13 -10.12
N HIS A 9 9.13 14.32 -10.21
CA HIS A 9 9.26 13.24 -11.19
C HIS A 9 9.23 11.88 -10.52
N VAL A 10 8.02 11.45 -10.11
CA VAL A 10 7.78 10.13 -9.55
C VAL A 10 7.15 9.26 -10.65
N SER A 11 7.78 8.13 -10.94
CA SER A 11 7.24 7.15 -11.88
C SER A 11 6.46 6.09 -11.13
N ILE A 12 5.20 5.88 -11.51
CA ILE A 12 4.36 4.81 -10.97
C ILE A 12 4.32 3.69 -12.01
N LEU A 13 4.82 2.53 -11.64
CA LEU A 13 4.97 1.37 -12.52
C LEU A 13 4.20 0.17 -11.97
N TRP A 14 3.71 -0.70 -12.85
CA TRP A 14 3.15 -1.98 -12.42
C TRP A 14 4.21 -2.79 -11.68
N ALA A 15 3.84 -3.34 -10.53
CA ALA A 15 4.69 -4.29 -9.81
C ALA A 15 4.41 -5.70 -10.31
N SER A 16 5.47 -6.40 -10.71
CA SER A 16 5.41 -7.77 -11.21
C SER A 16 6.19 -8.72 -10.28
N PRO A 17 6.06 -10.06 -10.45
CA PRO A 17 6.72 -11.01 -9.56
C PRO A 17 8.23 -10.81 -9.39
N GLU A 18 8.92 -10.32 -10.42
CA GLU A 18 10.36 -10.03 -10.37
C GLU A 18 10.74 -8.99 -9.32
N HIS A 19 9.78 -8.15 -8.90
CA HIS A 19 10.00 -7.12 -7.90
C HIS A 19 9.89 -7.62 -6.45
N ALA A 20 9.51 -8.88 -6.25
CA ALA A 20 9.28 -9.42 -4.90
C ALA A 20 10.46 -9.24 -3.93
N PRO A 21 11.72 -9.49 -4.33
CA PRO A 21 12.84 -9.29 -3.40
C PRO A 21 13.00 -7.84 -2.94
N GLU A 22 12.89 -6.88 -3.85
CA GLU A 22 13.04 -5.46 -3.47
C GLU A 22 11.88 -4.96 -2.62
N LEU A 23 10.65 -5.45 -2.86
CA LEU A 23 9.51 -5.07 -2.03
C LEU A 23 9.62 -5.67 -0.63
N ALA A 24 10.11 -6.91 -0.51
CA ALA A 24 10.37 -7.51 0.79
C ALA A 24 11.40 -6.71 1.59
N GLN A 25 12.45 -6.24 0.93
CA GLN A 25 13.48 -5.42 1.57
C GLN A 25 12.91 -4.08 2.07
N LEU A 26 12.10 -3.41 1.27
CA LEU A 26 11.43 -2.16 1.68
C LEU A 26 10.48 -2.42 2.84
N HIS A 27 9.69 -3.47 2.78
CA HIS A 27 8.73 -3.84 3.81
C HIS A 27 9.42 -4.09 5.15
N ALA A 28 10.57 -4.78 5.13
CA ALA A 28 11.36 -5.06 6.31
C ALA A 28 11.85 -3.78 7.00
N GLY A 29 12.09 -2.71 6.25
CA GLY A 29 12.48 -1.41 6.81
C GLY A 29 11.32 -0.61 7.40
N LEU A 30 10.08 -1.01 7.16
CA LEU A 30 8.88 -0.25 7.53
C LEU A 30 8.00 -0.96 8.55
N TYR A 31 7.98 -2.29 8.57
CA TYR A 31 7.07 -3.08 9.38
C TYR A 31 7.82 -4.05 10.29
N ALA A 32 7.40 -4.11 11.56
CA ALA A 32 8.01 -5.00 12.53
C ALA A 32 7.80 -6.48 12.17
N LYS A 33 6.62 -6.81 11.63
CA LYS A 33 6.30 -8.16 11.12
C LYS A 33 6.32 -8.12 9.60
N ALA A 34 7.52 -8.03 9.04
CA ALA A 34 7.70 -7.90 7.62
C ALA A 34 7.37 -9.19 6.86
N TRP A 35 6.83 -9.03 5.66
CA TRP A 35 6.62 -10.15 4.72
C TRP A 35 7.92 -10.43 3.98
N ASP A 36 8.21 -11.71 3.77
CA ASP A 36 9.40 -12.13 3.03
C ASP A 36 9.17 -12.09 1.51
N ALA A 37 10.23 -12.37 0.76
CA ALA A 37 10.19 -12.37 -0.70
C ALA A 37 9.19 -13.40 -1.25
N ASP A 38 9.08 -14.57 -0.62
CA ASP A 38 8.14 -15.61 -1.06
C ASP A 38 6.69 -15.17 -0.89
N ALA A 39 6.37 -14.45 0.18
CA ALA A 39 5.04 -13.87 0.38
C ALA A 39 4.69 -12.86 -0.72
N PHE A 40 5.62 -11.95 -1.02
CA PHE A 40 5.42 -10.98 -2.10
C PHE A 40 5.33 -11.67 -3.47
N LEU A 41 6.14 -12.71 -3.71
CA LEU A 41 6.08 -13.46 -4.96
C LEU A 41 4.70 -14.08 -5.17
N ARG A 42 4.13 -14.69 -4.13
CA ARG A 42 2.77 -15.27 -4.20
C ARG A 42 1.74 -14.22 -4.52
N LEU A 43 1.80 -13.07 -3.83
CA LEU A 43 0.83 -12.00 -4.02
C LEU A 43 0.94 -11.35 -5.41
N LEU A 44 2.17 -11.07 -5.87
CA LEU A 44 2.39 -10.47 -7.17
C LEU A 44 2.10 -11.41 -8.33
N SER A 45 2.19 -12.73 -8.09
CA SER A 45 1.88 -13.76 -9.09
C SER A 45 0.38 -14.08 -9.17
N HIS A 46 -0.43 -13.60 -8.23
CA HIS A 46 -1.86 -13.86 -8.22
C HIS A 46 -2.53 -13.20 -9.43
N PRO A 47 -3.45 -13.91 -10.13
CA PRO A 47 -4.12 -13.34 -11.32
C PRO A 47 -4.85 -12.04 -11.05
N GLY A 48 -5.35 -11.83 -9.82
CA GLY A 48 -6.04 -10.61 -9.41
C GLY A 48 -5.13 -9.50 -8.88
N SER A 49 -3.80 -9.69 -8.91
CA SER A 49 -2.88 -8.66 -8.41
C SER A 49 -3.01 -7.37 -9.22
N THR A 50 -3.21 -6.26 -8.51
CA THR A 50 -3.20 -4.92 -9.08
C THR A 50 -2.27 -4.09 -8.20
N SER A 51 -0.98 -4.19 -8.49
CA SER A 51 0.07 -3.70 -7.62
C SER A 51 0.99 -2.75 -8.37
N PHE A 52 1.53 -1.77 -7.65
CA PHE A 52 2.37 -0.72 -8.24
C PHE A 52 3.58 -0.45 -7.37
N LEU A 53 4.62 0.07 -7.99
CA LEU A 53 5.75 0.64 -7.29
C LEU A 53 6.02 2.05 -7.78
N ALA A 54 6.61 2.85 -6.91
CA ALA A 54 6.99 4.22 -7.20
C ALA A 54 8.51 4.32 -7.26
N ARG A 55 9.03 4.92 -8.33
CA ARG A 55 10.47 5.13 -8.51
C ARG A 55 10.80 6.60 -8.57
N VAL A 56 11.92 6.96 -7.97
CA VAL A 56 12.41 8.32 -7.87
C VAL A 56 13.92 8.34 -8.10
N GLY A 57 14.43 9.49 -8.50
CA GLY A 57 15.86 9.73 -8.57
C GLY A 57 16.52 9.29 -9.86
N THR A 58 17.83 9.58 -9.96
CA THR A 58 18.69 9.21 -11.07
C THR A 58 20.01 8.67 -10.53
N PRO A 59 20.29 7.34 -10.68
CA PRO A 59 19.43 6.32 -11.31
C PRO A 59 18.16 6.06 -10.51
N PRO A 60 17.09 5.55 -11.14
CA PRO A 60 15.82 5.33 -10.45
C PRO A 60 15.93 4.32 -9.31
N GLN A 61 15.32 4.66 -8.18
CA GLN A 61 15.23 3.81 -6.99
C GLN A 61 13.78 3.64 -6.61
N THR A 62 13.42 2.45 -6.12
CA THR A 62 12.07 2.19 -5.63
C THR A 62 11.91 2.85 -4.26
N ALA A 63 10.98 3.81 -4.20
CA ALA A 63 10.71 4.58 -2.99
C ALA A 63 9.44 4.13 -2.27
N GLY A 64 8.58 3.37 -2.94
CA GLY A 64 7.32 2.92 -2.35
C GLY A 64 6.64 1.86 -3.19
N PHE A 65 5.63 1.26 -2.61
CA PHE A 65 4.87 0.18 -3.23
C PHE A 65 3.44 0.12 -2.67
N ILE A 66 2.55 -0.46 -3.46
CA ILE A 66 1.21 -0.83 -3.03
C ILE A 66 0.89 -2.20 -3.64
N VAL A 67 0.39 -3.11 -2.81
CA VAL A 67 -0.06 -4.42 -3.27
C VAL A 67 -1.56 -4.51 -3.03
N SER A 68 -2.31 -4.77 -4.08
CA SER A 68 -3.74 -4.95 -4.00
C SER A 68 -4.17 -6.15 -4.84
N GLN A 69 -5.36 -6.65 -4.56
CA GLN A 69 -5.90 -7.86 -5.17
C GLN A 69 -7.37 -7.66 -5.53
N LEU A 70 -7.71 -8.02 -6.75
CA LEU A 70 -9.08 -8.03 -7.23
C LEU A 70 -9.75 -9.36 -6.87
N ALA A 71 -10.99 -9.29 -6.41
CA ALA A 71 -11.82 -10.46 -6.18
C ALA A 71 -13.26 -10.10 -6.54
N ALA A 72 -13.77 -10.67 -7.63
CA ALA A 72 -15.08 -10.34 -8.18
C ALA A 72 -15.19 -8.84 -8.50
N ASP A 73 -16.16 -8.13 -7.92
CA ASP A 73 -16.37 -6.70 -8.14
C ASP A 73 -15.74 -5.81 -7.04
N GLU A 74 -14.86 -6.38 -6.23
CA GLU A 74 -14.18 -5.67 -5.15
C GLU A 74 -12.66 -5.79 -5.30
N ALA A 75 -11.94 -4.85 -4.71
CA ALA A 75 -10.48 -4.88 -4.60
C ALA A 75 -10.05 -4.55 -3.18
N GLU A 76 -8.98 -5.19 -2.73
CA GLU A 76 -8.43 -4.96 -1.39
C GLU A 76 -6.98 -4.52 -1.47
N ILE A 77 -6.65 -3.43 -0.79
CA ILE A 77 -5.26 -3.03 -0.55
C ILE A 77 -4.73 -3.89 0.59
N LEU A 78 -3.70 -4.69 0.30
CA LEU A 78 -3.12 -5.61 1.27
C LEU A 78 -1.96 -4.98 2.03
N THR A 79 -1.17 -4.15 1.37
CA THR A 79 -0.07 -3.43 2.00
C THR A 79 0.31 -2.20 1.17
N LEU A 80 0.78 -1.18 1.86
CA LEU A 80 1.25 0.07 1.29
C LEU A 80 2.46 0.53 2.11
N GLY A 81 3.53 0.90 1.45
CA GLY A 81 4.70 1.42 2.15
C GLY A 81 5.46 2.43 1.32
N VAL A 82 6.03 3.43 1.99
CA VAL A 82 6.91 4.42 1.40
C VAL A 82 8.18 4.49 2.25
N ARG A 83 9.33 4.40 1.60
CA ARG A 83 10.63 4.49 2.27
C ARG A 83 10.69 5.74 3.15
N LYS A 84 11.24 5.60 4.36
CA LYS A 84 11.22 6.66 5.37
C LYS A 84 11.76 8.01 4.87
N ASP A 85 12.82 7.97 4.07
CA ASP A 85 13.44 9.18 3.52
C ASP A 85 12.65 9.80 2.36
N SER A 86 11.64 9.12 1.87
CA SER A 86 10.79 9.56 0.75
C SER A 86 9.37 9.89 1.17
N GLN A 87 9.05 9.79 2.45
CA GLN A 87 7.72 10.12 2.97
C GLN A 87 7.44 11.61 2.90
N ARG A 88 6.16 11.98 2.95
CA ARG A 88 5.65 13.36 2.90
C ARG A 88 5.88 14.09 1.57
N HIS A 89 5.99 13.32 0.48
CA HIS A 89 6.11 13.85 -0.89
C HIS A 89 4.95 13.42 -1.77
N GLY A 90 3.86 12.89 -1.18
CA GLY A 90 2.66 12.49 -1.91
C GLY A 90 2.77 11.16 -2.63
N ILE A 91 3.79 10.33 -2.37
CA ILE A 91 3.99 9.05 -3.05
C ILE A 91 2.87 8.07 -2.69
N ALA A 92 2.54 7.93 -1.41
CA ALA A 92 1.46 7.04 -0.96
C ALA A 92 0.13 7.39 -1.64
N ARG A 93 -0.18 8.67 -1.71
CA ARG A 93 -1.38 9.16 -2.39
C ARG A 93 -1.39 8.75 -3.86
N ARG A 94 -0.29 8.93 -4.58
CA ARG A 94 -0.17 8.55 -5.99
C ARG A 94 -0.34 7.06 -6.19
N LEU A 95 0.19 6.23 -5.29
CA LEU A 95 0.05 4.79 -5.34
C LEU A 95 -1.42 4.36 -5.15
N VAL A 96 -2.11 4.94 -4.19
CA VAL A 96 -3.54 4.68 -3.96
C VAL A 96 -4.37 5.13 -5.15
N GLU A 97 -4.09 6.31 -5.69
CA GLU A 97 -4.80 6.83 -6.85
C GLU A 97 -4.60 5.95 -8.10
N ALA A 98 -3.38 5.44 -8.33
CA ALA A 98 -3.10 4.51 -9.42
C ALA A 98 -3.89 3.21 -9.25
N THR A 99 -3.93 2.68 -8.03
CA THR A 99 -4.70 1.48 -7.70
C THR A 99 -6.18 1.69 -7.95
N ALA A 100 -6.73 2.81 -7.49
CA ALA A 100 -8.14 3.15 -7.69
C ALA A 100 -8.50 3.28 -9.18
N ARG A 101 -7.63 3.92 -9.98
CA ARG A 101 -7.84 4.03 -11.42
C ARG A 101 -7.84 2.67 -12.11
N ALA A 102 -6.88 1.81 -11.76
CA ALA A 102 -6.80 0.47 -12.34
C ALA A 102 -8.00 -0.40 -11.94
N ALA A 103 -8.41 -0.32 -10.68
CA ALA A 103 -9.58 -1.03 -10.18
C ALA A 103 -10.87 -0.57 -10.90
N LYS A 104 -11.02 0.73 -11.08
CA LYS A 104 -12.17 1.29 -11.79
C LYS A 104 -12.24 0.82 -13.25
N LYS A 105 -11.09 0.75 -13.93
CA LYS A 105 -11.01 0.21 -15.29
C LYS A 105 -11.39 -1.27 -15.37
N ALA A 106 -11.14 -2.02 -14.30
CA ALA A 106 -11.53 -3.43 -14.18
C ALA A 106 -12.97 -3.60 -13.70
N GLU A 107 -13.75 -2.52 -13.67
CA GLU A 107 -15.17 -2.52 -13.26
C GLU A 107 -15.38 -2.92 -11.80
N VAL A 108 -14.38 -2.67 -10.96
CA VAL A 108 -14.47 -2.87 -9.53
C VAL A 108 -15.31 -1.73 -8.92
N ARG A 109 -16.20 -2.08 -8.02
CA ARG A 109 -17.14 -1.14 -7.40
C ARG A 109 -16.62 -0.50 -6.14
N ARG A 110 -15.78 -1.23 -5.38
CA ARG A 110 -15.23 -0.74 -4.12
C ARG A 110 -13.78 -1.18 -3.96
N LEU A 111 -12.99 -0.26 -3.43
CA LEU A 111 -11.63 -0.53 -2.97
C LEU A 111 -11.63 -0.43 -1.45
N PHE A 112 -11.17 -1.47 -0.77
CA PHE A 112 -11.17 -1.47 0.69
C PHE A 112 -9.84 -1.93 1.27
N LEU A 113 -9.66 -1.67 2.56
CA LEU A 113 -8.47 -2.04 3.31
C LEU A 113 -8.80 -2.18 4.79
N GLU A 114 -7.90 -2.83 5.52
CA GLU A 114 -7.92 -2.85 6.97
C GLU A 114 -6.72 -2.07 7.51
N VAL A 115 -6.94 -1.28 8.55
CA VAL A 115 -5.91 -0.47 9.19
C VAL A 115 -6.11 -0.46 10.70
N GLY A 116 -5.03 -0.48 11.46
CA GLY A 116 -5.09 -0.37 12.91
C GLY A 116 -5.63 1.00 13.34
N GLN A 117 -6.49 1.01 14.34
CA GLN A 117 -7.09 2.23 14.87
C GLN A 117 -6.06 3.27 15.30
N GLY A 118 -4.90 2.83 15.79
CA GLY A 118 -3.83 3.72 16.23
C GLY A 118 -2.99 4.30 15.09
N ASN A 119 -3.15 3.83 13.86
CA ASN A 119 -2.39 4.33 12.72
C ASN A 119 -3.03 5.61 12.16
N VAL A 120 -2.86 6.70 12.89
CA VAL A 120 -3.49 8.00 12.59
C VAL A 120 -3.05 8.54 11.22
N ALA A 121 -1.78 8.37 10.87
CA ALA A 121 -1.24 8.84 9.58
C ALA A 121 -1.92 8.14 8.40
N ALA A 122 -2.05 6.82 8.46
CA ALA A 122 -2.71 6.04 7.40
C ALA A 122 -4.19 6.38 7.31
N ILE A 123 -4.89 6.46 8.44
CA ILE A 123 -6.31 6.82 8.48
C ILE A 123 -6.51 8.20 7.86
N GLY A 124 -5.66 9.16 8.19
CA GLY A 124 -5.71 10.52 7.62
C GLY A 124 -5.52 10.52 6.10
N LEU A 125 -4.56 9.73 5.59
CA LEU A 125 -4.33 9.57 4.16
C LEU A 125 -5.58 9.04 3.46
N TYR A 126 -6.10 7.91 3.93
CA TYR A 126 -7.23 7.25 3.28
C TYR A 126 -8.51 8.09 3.39
N THR A 127 -8.77 8.67 4.55
CA THR A 127 -9.94 9.56 4.74
C THR A 127 -9.86 10.77 3.81
N GLY A 128 -8.66 11.36 3.66
CA GLY A 128 -8.45 12.47 2.75
C GLY A 128 -8.66 12.12 1.27
N LEU A 129 -8.55 10.83 0.91
CA LEU A 129 -8.82 10.33 -0.42
C LEU A 129 -10.28 9.90 -0.64
N GLY A 130 -11.12 10.00 0.39
CA GLY A 130 -12.53 9.69 0.30
C GLY A 130 -12.94 8.33 0.87
N PHE A 131 -12.01 7.57 1.46
CA PHE A 131 -12.35 6.33 2.14
C PHE A 131 -13.19 6.60 3.37
N LYS A 132 -14.13 5.71 3.66
CA LYS A 132 -15.02 5.77 4.83
C LYS A 132 -14.97 4.47 5.61
N GLU A 133 -15.12 4.56 6.93
CA GLU A 133 -15.21 3.37 7.78
C GLU A 133 -16.51 2.63 7.47
N VAL A 134 -16.39 1.35 7.13
CA VAL A 134 -17.53 0.48 6.83
C VAL A 134 -17.61 -0.72 7.76
N GLY A 135 -16.61 -0.94 8.59
CA GLY A 135 -16.58 -2.04 9.55
C GLY A 135 -15.44 -1.90 10.53
N ARG A 136 -15.45 -2.77 11.52
CA ARG A 136 -14.44 -2.78 12.58
C ARG A 136 -14.28 -4.19 13.11
N ARG A 137 -13.03 -4.63 13.28
CA ARG A 137 -12.70 -5.87 13.97
C ARG A 137 -12.11 -5.53 15.33
N LYS A 138 -12.85 -5.76 16.39
CA LYS A 138 -12.42 -5.44 17.75
C LYS A 138 -11.29 -6.35 18.18
N GLY A 139 -10.23 -5.76 18.78
CA GLY A 139 -9.11 -6.50 19.33
C GLY A 139 -8.32 -7.32 18.31
N TYR A 140 -8.33 -6.96 17.04
CA TYR A 140 -7.71 -7.73 15.95
C TYR A 140 -6.19 -7.76 16.02
N TYR A 141 -5.58 -6.62 16.36
CA TYR A 141 -4.12 -6.52 16.50
C TYR A 141 -3.72 -6.70 17.97
N GLU A 142 -2.92 -7.73 18.25
CA GLU A 142 -2.38 -7.97 19.58
C GLU A 142 -1.08 -7.18 19.77
N HIS A 143 -1.00 -6.49 20.90
CA HIS A 143 0.21 -5.77 21.32
C HIS A 143 0.66 -6.31 22.67
N PRO A 144 1.79 -7.05 22.74
CA PRO A 144 2.28 -7.57 24.01
C PRO A 144 2.42 -6.47 25.08
N GLY A 145 1.81 -6.67 26.25
CA GLY A 145 1.86 -5.70 27.34
C GLY A 145 0.91 -4.52 27.22
N ALA A 146 0.06 -4.47 26.20
CA ALA A 146 -0.92 -3.41 25.99
C ALA A 146 -2.28 -3.99 25.61
N ALA A 147 -3.33 -3.17 25.64
CA ALA A 147 -4.66 -3.56 25.19
C ALA A 147 -4.65 -3.90 23.69
N PRO A 148 -5.43 -4.90 23.23
CA PRO A 148 -5.57 -5.17 21.81
C PRO A 148 -6.11 -3.96 21.05
N GLU A 149 -5.64 -3.79 19.84
CA GLU A 149 -6.04 -2.70 18.95
C GLU A 149 -7.09 -3.15 17.95
N ASP A 150 -8.11 -2.33 17.73
CA ASP A 150 -9.13 -2.61 16.71
C ASP A 150 -8.56 -2.40 15.32
N ALA A 151 -9.05 -3.18 14.37
CA ALA A 151 -8.83 -2.95 12.94
C ALA A 151 -10.05 -2.25 12.36
N LEU A 152 -9.83 -1.12 11.69
CA LEU A 152 -10.87 -0.41 10.95
C LEU A 152 -10.89 -0.93 9.52
N VAL A 153 -12.08 -1.21 9.00
CA VAL A 153 -12.26 -1.52 7.58
C VAL A 153 -12.71 -0.24 6.89
N LEU A 154 -11.90 0.24 5.96
CA LEU A 154 -12.18 1.45 5.20
C LEU A 154 -12.49 1.08 3.75
N ALA A 155 -13.41 1.79 3.12
CA ALA A 155 -13.78 1.55 1.73
C ALA A 155 -13.96 2.85 0.96
N LEU A 156 -13.58 2.78 -0.32
CA LEU A 156 -13.76 3.85 -1.30
C LEU A 156 -14.69 3.33 -2.41
N ALA A 157 -15.79 4.02 -2.66
CA ALA A 157 -16.65 3.76 -3.80
C ALA A 157 -15.97 4.27 -5.08
N LEU A 158 -15.94 3.43 -6.11
CA LEU A 158 -15.29 3.74 -7.38
C LEU A 158 -16.28 4.11 -8.49
#